data_1856649a2cf9477a603b215a0488a6e9
#
_entry.id   1856649a2cf9477a603b215a0488a6e9
#
_cell.length_a   1.000
_cell.length_b   1.000
_cell.length_c   1.000
_cell.angle_alpha   90.00
_cell.angle_beta   90.00
_cell.angle_gamma   90.00
#
_symmetry.space_group_name_H-M   'P 1'
#
loop_
_entity.id
_entity.type
_entity.pdbx_description
1 polymer ?
#
loop_
_entity_poly.entity_id
_entity_poly.type
_entity_poly.pdbx_seq_one_letter_code
_entity_poly.pdbx_strand_id
1 'polypeptide(L)'
;MDILKNTDAMGKRIFADLEKINFIRTSTSAEETRAANIIKDELAKEGMEAVIEEFMVETADIHKVSLKALGKEWEIKGYRRSGSTPPEGLTAEFAYVQQGNDIDLYDKKGKIVLVNSGRLTEEVYEKLVRYGVAGFLTWNGNVSDVREDTDLGERELRYWALRYGTVPGGVLRAIDAMELVKGEPETVTFTLIQDDVTRPSRNVVLHIKGTEDTNENITFGAHFDSVEFSHGVYDNGAGSAILMELARHYKQNPPKRNLTFCWYGSEEVGLLGSKAYVAAHKDELKDVQLMINVDVAGPVLGADWAAIMADESLCRFVEYLAKEVGFSTDVTQEIYSSDSVPFANEGVPAINFCRFGRNGGAMIHCRHDVIDYLDYKNFGKTAAFVQEFADHMVNAVVFPVPRKMPENMVEAVDKYLRKKRVDEK
;
A
#
# COMPACT_ATOMS: atom_id res chain seq x y z
N MET A 1 33.33 -0.73 10.04
CA MET A 1 32.86 0.29 11.03
C MET A 1 31.59 -0.28 11.66
N ASP A 2 31.36 -0.14 12.96
CA ASP A 2 30.13 -0.70 13.58
C ASP A 2 29.00 0.33 13.37
N ILE A 3 28.38 0.26 12.19
CA ILE A 3 27.35 1.22 11.75
C ILE A 3 26.09 1.19 12.63
N LEU A 4 25.88 0.06 13.33
CA LEU A 4 24.73 -0.11 14.21
C LEU A 4 24.97 0.43 15.63
N LYS A 5 26.19 0.89 15.94
CA LYS A 5 26.48 1.62 17.16
C LYS A 5 26.16 3.10 16.97
N ASN A 6 25.54 3.69 17.99
CA ASN A 6 25.20 5.13 18.01
C ASN A 6 24.11 5.57 17.02
N THR A 7 23.18 4.69 16.65
CA THR A 7 22.03 5.03 15.79
C THR A 7 20.89 5.77 16.52
N ASP A 8 20.99 5.96 17.83
CA ASP A 8 19.95 6.57 18.66
C ASP A 8 19.59 8.00 18.24
N ALA A 9 20.60 8.81 17.87
CA ALA A 9 20.36 10.18 17.43
C ALA A 9 19.59 10.23 16.10
N MET A 10 19.98 9.37 15.15
CA MET A 10 19.29 9.17 13.87
C MET A 10 17.85 8.72 14.12
N GLY A 11 17.66 7.68 14.90
CA GLY A 11 16.33 7.15 15.21
C GLY A 11 15.41 8.18 15.89
N LYS A 12 15.94 9.02 16.79
CA LYS A 12 15.17 10.10 17.42
C LYS A 12 14.73 11.19 16.42
N ARG A 13 15.58 11.53 15.43
CA ARG A 13 15.18 12.46 14.37
C ARG A 13 14.07 11.88 13.50
N ILE A 14 14.23 10.61 13.09
CA ILE A 14 13.19 9.90 12.33
C ILE A 14 11.87 9.88 13.10
N PHE A 15 11.91 9.55 14.39
CA PHE A 15 10.73 9.51 15.25
C PHE A 15 10.06 10.87 15.38
N ALA A 16 10.84 11.94 15.50
CA ALA A 16 10.33 13.31 15.57
C ALA A 16 9.68 13.77 14.25
N ASP A 17 10.17 13.30 13.09
CA ASP A 17 9.53 13.56 11.80
C ASP A 17 8.24 12.77 11.66
N LEU A 18 8.24 11.51 12.10
CA LEU A 18 7.05 10.67 12.12
C LEU A 18 5.91 11.29 12.95
N GLU A 19 6.23 11.86 14.12
CA GLU A 19 5.24 12.55 14.97
C GLU A 19 4.51 13.69 14.25
N LYS A 20 5.15 14.36 13.28
CA LYS A 20 4.56 15.47 12.53
C LYS A 20 3.46 15.02 11.57
N ILE A 21 3.53 13.77 11.09
CA ILE A 21 2.56 13.16 10.17
C ILE A 21 1.71 12.06 10.85
N ASN A 22 1.72 12.00 12.19
CA ASN A 22 0.95 11.05 12.99
C ASN A 22 -0.54 11.46 13.06
N PHE A 23 -1.23 11.34 11.95
CA PHE A 23 -2.69 11.54 11.82
C PHE A 23 -3.22 10.80 10.60
N ILE A 24 -4.52 10.52 10.58
CA ILE A 24 -5.20 9.87 9.45
C ILE A 24 -5.09 10.79 8.23
N ARG A 25 -4.61 10.25 7.10
CA ARG A 25 -4.29 10.99 5.87
C ARG A 25 -4.62 10.18 4.62
N THR A 26 -5.90 9.84 4.52
CA THR A 26 -6.41 8.98 3.43
C THR A 26 -6.23 9.62 2.06
N SER A 27 -6.08 8.78 1.05
CA SER A 27 -5.97 9.18 -0.36
C SER A 27 -6.94 10.30 -0.73
N THR A 28 -6.46 11.32 -1.42
CA THR A 28 -7.20 12.50 -1.91
C THR A 28 -7.81 13.42 -0.84
N SER A 29 -7.55 13.18 0.45
CA SER A 29 -8.05 14.02 1.54
C SER A 29 -7.26 15.33 1.70
N ALA A 30 -7.84 16.24 2.47
CA ALA A 30 -7.14 17.46 2.90
C ALA A 30 -5.94 17.11 3.81
N GLU A 31 -6.05 16.03 4.57
CA GLU A 31 -5.01 15.53 5.46
C GLU A 31 -3.84 14.91 4.68
N GLU A 32 -4.09 14.21 3.57
CA GLU A 32 -3.03 13.80 2.64
C GLU A 32 -2.28 15.03 2.10
N THR A 33 -3.00 16.06 1.68
CA THR A 33 -2.41 17.34 1.25
C THR A 33 -1.56 17.97 2.36
N ARG A 34 -2.06 17.96 3.58
CA ARG A 34 -1.35 18.48 4.75
C ARG A 34 -0.06 17.71 5.00
N ALA A 35 -0.09 16.38 4.94
CA ALA A 35 1.10 15.53 5.13
C ALA A 35 2.17 15.80 4.05
N ALA A 36 1.77 15.89 2.79
CA ALA A 36 2.69 16.23 1.70
C ALA A 36 3.38 17.59 1.91
N ASN A 37 2.62 18.60 2.34
CA ASN A 37 3.18 19.91 2.66
C ASN A 37 4.12 19.86 3.88
N ILE A 38 3.79 19.11 4.92
CA ILE A 38 4.69 18.91 6.07
C ILE A 38 6.03 18.32 5.62
N ILE A 39 6.02 17.24 4.83
CA ILE A 39 7.24 16.62 4.30
C ILE A 39 8.05 17.64 3.51
N LYS A 40 7.43 18.34 2.58
CA LYS A 40 8.07 19.38 1.76
C LYS A 40 8.68 20.48 2.62
N ASP A 41 7.93 20.99 3.61
CA ASP A 41 8.37 22.10 4.45
C ASP A 41 9.50 21.69 5.40
N GLU A 42 9.51 20.46 5.90
CA GLU A 42 10.63 19.94 6.71
C GLU A 42 11.91 19.80 5.87
N LEU A 43 11.80 19.31 4.65
CA LEU A 43 12.93 19.28 3.71
C LEU A 43 13.45 20.67 3.38
N ALA A 44 12.56 21.65 3.20
CA ALA A 44 12.92 23.04 2.92
C ALA A 44 13.70 23.70 4.07
N LYS A 45 13.41 23.35 5.34
CA LYS A 45 14.17 23.83 6.51
C LYS A 45 15.64 23.39 6.47
N GLU A 46 15.92 22.27 5.80
CA GLU A 46 17.27 21.73 5.59
C GLU A 46 17.91 22.21 4.26
N GLY A 47 17.28 23.17 3.58
CA GLY A 47 17.76 23.70 2.30
C GLY A 47 17.60 22.72 1.14
N MET A 48 16.60 21.84 1.18
CA MET A 48 16.24 20.92 0.12
C MET A 48 14.93 21.36 -0.53
N GLU A 49 14.93 21.54 -1.85
CA GLU A 49 13.77 22.02 -2.61
C GLU A 49 13.01 20.85 -3.21
N ALA A 50 12.06 20.32 -2.45
CA ALA A 50 11.14 19.30 -2.95
C ALA A 50 9.97 19.95 -3.70
N VAL A 51 9.46 19.27 -4.73
CA VAL A 51 8.29 19.67 -5.52
C VAL A 51 7.11 18.77 -5.23
N ILE A 52 5.90 19.29 -5.40
CA ILE A 52 4.67 18.50 -5.36
C ILE A 52 4.26 18.22 -6.81
N GLU A 53 4.11 16.94 -7.14
CA GLU A 53 3.58 16.47 -8.41
C GLU A 53 2.18 15.95 -8.22
N GLU A 54 1.19 16.66 -8.76
CA GLU A 54 -0.21 16.25 -8.66
C GLU A 54 -0.59 15.23 -9.74
N PHE A 55 -1.46 14.31 -9.38
CA PHE A 55 -2.08 13.37 -10.31
C PHE A 55 -3.55 13.15 -9.92
N MET A 56 -4.35 12.63 -10.85
CA MET A 56 -5.78 12.46 -10.64
C MET A 56 -6.10 11.01 -10.26
N VAL A 57 -6.95 10.87 -9.26
CA VAL A 57 -7.47 9.59 -8.74
C VAL A 57 -8.95 9.49 -9.04
N GLU A 58 -9.33 8.44 -9.73
CA GLU A 58 -10.74 8.07 -9.93
C GLU A 58 -11.23 7.32 -8.71
N THR A 59 -12.31 7.78 -8.08
CA THR A 59 -12.96 7.19 -6.91
C THR A 59 -14.47 7.43 -6.97
N ALA A 60 -15.18 7.29 -5.87
CA ALA A 60 -16.61 7.62 -5.80
C ALA A 60 -16.99 8.24 -4.46
N ASP A 61 -18.01 9.09 -4.47
CA ASP A 61 -18.66 9.61 -3.28
C ASP A 61 -19.92 8.81 -2.96
N ILE A 62 -19.94 8.17 -1.81
CA ILE A 62 -21.09 7.43 -1.33
C ILE A 62 -22.02 8.40 -0.57
N HIS A 63 -23.22 8.61 -1.10
CA HIS A 63 -24.22 9.50 -0.53
C HIS A 63 -25.18 8.76 0.42
N LYS A 64 -25.40 7.47 0.14
CA LYS A 64 -26.31 6.66 0.95
C LYS A 64 -25.88 5.18 0.87
N VAL A 65 -25.83 4.55 2.03
CA VAL A 65 -25.70 3.10 2.15
C VAL A 65 -26.56 2.60 3.28
N SER A 66 -27.31 1.51 3.05
CA SER A 66 -28.10 0.84 4.09
C SER A 66 -28.38 -0.62 3.73
N LEU A 67 -28.54 -1.45 4.73
CA LEU A 67 -28.97 -2.85 4.59
C LEU A 67 -30.10 -3.13 5.56
N LYS A 68 -31.27 -3.57 5.07
CA LYS A 68 -32.42 -3.95 5.87
C LYS A 68 -32.71 -5.44 5.70
N ALA A 69 -32.80 -6.14 6.82
CA ALA A 69 -33.12 -7.56 6.87
C ALA A 69 -33.60 -7.93 8.27
N LEU A 70 -34.40 -8.99 8.40
CA LEU A 70 -34.87 -9.51 9.70
C LEU A 70 -35.55 -8.44 10.56
N GLY A 71 -36.28 -7.52 9.92
CA GLY A 71 -37.01 -6.44 10.61
C GLY A 71 -36.16 -5.31 11.22
N LYS A 72 -34.84 -5.30 10.97
CA LYS A 72 -33.92 -4.24 11.44
C LYS A 72 -33.03 -3.70 10.32
N GLU A 73 -32.41 -2.56 10.57
CA GLU A 73 -31.36 -2.00 9.75
C GLU A 73 -30.00 -2.39 10.34
N TRP A 74 -29.09 -2.80 9.45
CA TRP A 74 -27.74 -3.24 9.79
C TRP A 74 -26.76 -2.13 9.47
N GLU A 75 -25.75 -1.94 10.30
CA GLU A 75 -24.67 -1.02 10.01
C GLU A 75 -23.80 -1.61 8.89
N ILE A 76 -23.63 -0.84 7.81
CA ILE A 76 -22.93 -1.27 6.60
C ILE A 76 -22.18 -0.09 5.98
N LYS A 77 -21.07 -0.37 5.31
CA LYS A 77 -20.37 0.58 4.44
C LYS A 77 -20.39 0.09 3.02
N GLY A 78 -20.19 1.01 2.06
CA GLY A 78 -20.25 0.70 0.65
C GLY A 78 -18.89 0.39 0.03
N TYR A 79 -18.94 -0.25 -1.13
CA TYR A 79 -17.80 -0.31 -2.03
C TYR A 79 -17.89 0.84 -3.04
N ARG A 80 -16.96 1.77 -2.97
CA ARG A 80 -16.80 2.84 -3.97
C ARG A 80 -16.57 2.22 -5.34
N ARG A 81 -17.09 2.88 -6.40
CA ARG A 81 -16.97 2.46 -7.81
C ARG A 81 -17.65 1.11 -8.15
N SER A 82 -18.40 0.52 -7.22
CA SER A 82 -19.08 -0.75 -7.48
C SER A 82 -20.45 -0.59 -8.17
N GLY A 83 -20.82 0.64 -8.49
CA GLY A 83 -22.13 1.00 -9.04
C GLY A 83 -23.18 1.27 -7.96
N SER A 84 -24.30 1.85 -8.38
CA SER A 84 -25.40 2.20 -7.48
C SER A 84 -26.58 1.23 -7.62
N THR A 85 -27.34 1.06 -6.55
CA THR A 85 -28.68 0.44 -6.59
C THR A 85 -29.71 1.44 -7.11
N PRO A 86 -30.96 1.03 -7.41
CA PRO A 86 -32.07 1.96 -7.55
C PRO A 86 -32.22 2.84 -6.29
N PRO A 87 -32.72 4.09 -6.40
CA PRO A 87 -32.86 5.02 -5.27
C PRO A 87 -33.69 4.49 -4.10
N GLU A 88 -34.71 3.66 -4.38
CA GLU A 88 -35.55 2.96 -3.41
C GLU A 88 -34.86 1.79 -2.72
N GLY A 89 -33.71 1.36 -3.23
CA GLY A 89 -32.97 0.19 -2.81
C GLY A 89 -33.26 -1.04 -3.69
N LEU A 90 -32.40 -2.01 -3.61
CA LEU A 90 -32.49 -3.31 -4.28
C LEU A 90 -32.97 -4.34 -3.27
N THR A 91 -34.20 -4.85 -3.44
CA THR A 91 -34.72 -5.97 -2.65
C THR A 91 -34.59 -7.27 -3.45
N ALA A 92 -33.87 -8.24 -2.88
CA ALA A 92 -33.66 -9.52 -3.54
C ALA A 92 -33.48 -10.64 -2.51
N GLU A 93 -33.61 -11.90 -2.96
CA GLU A 93 -33.26 -13.05 -2.15
C GLU A 93 -31.82 -12.96 -1.66
N PHE A 94 -31.61 -13.38 -0.41
CA PHE A 94 -30.30 -13.44 0.20
C PHE A 94 -29.70 -14.84 0.08
N ALA A 95 -28.37 -14.89 -0.12
CA ALA A 95 -27.65 -16.15 -0.04
C ALA A 95 -26.25 -15.97 0.55
N TYR A 96 -25.87 -16.84 1.46
CA TYR A 96 -24.50 -17.00 1.88
C TYR A 96 -23.76 -17.92 0.90
N VAL A 97 -22.74 -17.41 0.24
CA VAL A 97 -21.92 -18.15 -0.73
C VAL A 97 -20.53 -18.30 -0.15
N GLN A 98 -20.22 -19.48 0.35
CA GLN A 98 -19.03 -19.74 1.14
C GLN A 98 -17.76 -19.17 0.51
N GLN A 99 -17.21 -19.83 -0.50
CA GLN A 99 -15.99 -19.39 -1.18
C GLN A 99 -16.25 -18.62 -2.48
N GLY A 100 -17.51 -18.55 -2.93
CA GLY A 100 -17.86 -17.93 -4.21
C GLY A 100 -17.32 -18.71 -5.42
N ASN A 101 -17.23 -20.04 -5.29
CA ASN A 101 -16.89 -20.89 -6.42
C ASN A 101 -18.14 -21.19 -7.30
N ASP A 102 -17.94 -21.91 -8.41
CA ASP A 102 -19.03 -22.16 -9.38
C ASP A 102 -20.22 -22.89 -8.78
N ILE A 103 -20.00 -23.83 -7.82
CA ILE A 103 -21.08 -24.55 -7.12
C ILE A 103 -21.85 -23.60 -6.19
N ASP A 104 -21.17 -22.67 -5.54
CA ASP A 104 -21.81 -21.70 -4.67
C ASP A 104 -22.70 -20.71 -5.43
N LEU A 105 -22.36 -20.42 -6.70
CA LEU A 105 -22.91 -19.32 -7.48
C LEU A 105 -23.88 -19.72 -8.60
N TYR A 106 -23.92 -21.01 -9.04
CA TYR A 106 -24.64 -21.42 -10.26
C TYR A 106 -26.14 -21.07 -10.29
N ASP A 107 -26.80 -20.95 -9.13
CA ASP A 107 -28.22 -20.65 -8.96
C ASP A 107 -28.47 -19.29 -8.24
N LYS A 108 -27.48 -18.38 -8.22
CA LYS A 108 -27.56 -17.12 -7.48
C LYS A 108 -27.86 -15.91 -8.35
N LYS A 109 -28.26 -16.12 -9.62
CA LYS A 109 -28.64 -15.01 -10.50
C LYS A 109 -29.73 -14.13 -9.85
N GLY A 110 -29.50 -12.82 -9.82
CA GLY A 110 -30.44 -11.84 -9.28
C GLY A 110 -30.51 -11.79 -7.75
N LYS A 111 -29.71 -12.56 -7.02
CA LYS A 111 -29.66 -12.53 -5.56
C LYS A 111 -28.60 -11.55 -5.04
N ILE A 112 -28.75 -11.12 -3.80
CA ILE A 112 -27.69 -10.43 -3.04
C ILE A 112 -26.96 -11.50 -2.25
N VAL A 113 -25.65 -11.61 -2.50
CA VAL A 113 -24.83 -12.68 -1.91
C VAL A 113 -23.85 -12.15 -0.86
N LEU A 114 -23.69 -12.87 0.23
CA LEU A 114 -22.61 -12.65 1.20
C LEU A 114 -21.49 -13.64 0.90
N VAL A 115 -20.32 -13.11 0.56
CA VAL A 115 -19.11 -13.91 0.24
C VAL A 115 -18.28 -14.09 1.50
N ASN A 116 -17.83 -15.32 1.76
CA ASN A 116 -16.93 -15.64 2.87
C ASN A 116 -15.52 -15.09 2.60
N SER A 117 -15.37 -13.77 2.54
CA SER A 117 -14.08 -13.15 2.28
C SER A 117 -14.01 -11.76 2.88
N GLY A 118 -13.02 -11.54 3.70
CA GLY A 118 -12.64 -10.19 4.12
C GLY A 118 -12.06 -9.36 2.97
N ARG A 119 -11.51 -10.01 1.92
CA ARG A 119 -11.05 -9.38 0.69
C ARG A 119 -11.62 -10.09 -0.52
N LEU A 120 -12.26 -9.33 -1.40
CA LEU A 120 -12.75 -9.82 -2.67
C LEU A 120 -11.58 -10.15 -3.60
N THR A 121 -11.45 -11.40 -4.04
CA THR A 121 -10.46 -11.77 -5.05
C THR A 121 -10.97 -11.53 -6.46
N GLU A 122 -10.07 -11.43 -7.43
CA GLU A 122 -10.46 -11.24 -8.83
C GLU A 122 -11.31 -12.39 -9.36
N GLU A 123 -10.92 -13.61 -9.03
CA GLU A 123 -11.62 -14.84 -9.44
C GLU A 123 -13.06 -14.89 -8.90
N VAL A 124 -13.23 -14.49 -7.65
CA VAL A 124 -14.57 -14.42 -7.05
C VAL A 124 -15.39 -13.30 -7.68
N TYR A 125 -14.81 -12.11 -7.86
CA TYR A 125 -15.55 -10.98 -8.43
C TYR A 125 -15.97 -11.24 -9.89
N GLU A 126 -15.07 -11.80 -10.72
CA GLU A 126 -15.42 -12.22 -12.09
C GLU A 126 -16.63 -13.15 -12.09
N LYS A 127 -16.65 -14.16 -11.18
CA LYS A 127 -17.76 -15.08 -11.06
C LYS A 127 -19.05 -14.41 -10.58
N LEU A 128 -18.99 -13.47 -9.63
CA LEU A 128 -20.17 -12.70 -9.21
C LEU A 128 -20.82 -12.00 -10.40
N VAL A 129 -20.00 -11.35 -11.25
CA VAL A 129 -20.48 -10.69 -12.47
C VAL A 129 -21.03 -11.71 -13.47
N ARG A 130 -20.28 -12.77 -13.75
CA ARG A 130 -20.64 -13.81 -14.74
C ARG A 130 -21.93 -14.55 -14.38
N TYR A 131 -22.16 -14.84 -13.10
CA TYR A 131 -23.40 -15.47 -12.63
C TYR A 131 -24.54 -14.48 -12.44
N GLY A 132 -24.30 -13.17 -12.63
CA GLY A 132 -25.33 -12.15 -12.62
C GLY A 132 -25.98 -11.95 -11.26
N VAL A 133 -25.19 -11.95 -10.17
CA VAL A 133 -25.70 -11.57 -8.85
C VAL A 133 -26.13 -10.10 -8.87
N ALA A 134 -27.16 -9.76 -8.10
CA ALA A 134 -27.69 -8.40 -8.07
C ALA A 134 -26.92 -7.46 -7.14
N GLY A 135 -26.23 -8.01 -6.14
CA GLY A 135 -25.37 -7.30 -5.22
C GLY A 135 -24.49 -8.24 -4.44
N PHE A 136 -23.41 -7.74 -3.86
CA PHE A 136 -22.53 -8.55 -3.02
C PHE A 136 -22.24 -7.88 -1.68
N LEU A 137 -22.03 -8.71 -0.67
CA LEU A 137 -21.61 -8.30 0.66
C LEU A 137 -20.33 -9.04 1.03
N THR A 138 -19.45 -8.35 1.78
CA THR A 138 -18.26 -8.92 2.41
C THR A 138 -18.24 -8.54 3.88
N TRP A 139 -17.24 -8.98 4.65
CA TRP A 139 -17.08 -8.51 6.02
C TRP A 139 -15.65 -8.11 6.37
N ASN A 140 -15.51 -7.41 7.51
CA ASN A 140 -14.24 -7.01 8.12
C ASN A 140 -14.21 -7.41 9.60
N GLY A 141 -12.98 -7.60 10.15
CA GLY A 141 -12.78 -8.02 11.54
C GLY A 141 -12.97 -9.52 11.77
N ASN A 142 -13.10 -9.90 13.02
CA ASN A 142 -13.29 -11.28 13.47
C ASN A 142 -14.60 -11.40 14.25
N VAL A 143 -15.16 -12.60 14.29
CA VAL A 143 -16.39 -12.87 15.05
C VAL A 143 -16.22 -12.79 16.57
N SER A 144 -14.97 -12.81 17.04
CA SER A 144 -14.62 -12.59 18.45
C SER A 144 -14.47 -11.12 18.83
N ASP A 145 -14.42 -10.23 17.85
CA ASP A 145 -14.28 -8.79 18.12
C ASP A 145 -15.61 -8.21 18.63
N VAL A 146 -15.53 -7.24 19.50
CA VAL A 146 -16.70 -6.43 19.86
C VAL A 146 -16.93 -5.38 18.77
N ARG A 147 -18.20 -4.98 18.58
CA ARG A 147 -18.57 -4.04 17.50
C ARG A 147 -17.82 -2.71 17.60
N GLU A 148 -17.64 -2.23 18.81
CA GLU A 148 -17.01 -0.95 19.11
C GLU A 148 -15.52 -0.92 18.74
N ASP A 149 -14.86 -2.09 18.72
CA ASP A 149 -13.44 -2.23 18.41
C ASP A 149 -13.17 -2.66 16.96
N THR A 150 -14.22 -2.99 16.20
CA THR A 150 -14.07 -3.35 14.79
C THR A 150 -14.24 -2.15 13.89
N ASP A 151 -13.20 -1.78 13.18
CA ASP A 151 -13.25 -0.72 12.17
C ASP A 151 -14.13 -1.14 11.00
N LEU A 152 -15.11 -0.30 10.68
CA LEU A 152 -15.99 -0.50 9.54
C LEU A 152 -15.87 0.69 8.60
N GLY A 153 -14.95 0.61 7.66
CA GLY A 153 -14.67 1.63 6.65
C GLY A 153 -15.27 1.31 5.29
N GLU A 154 -15.34 2.33 4.46
CA GLU A 154 -15.66 2.16 3.05
C GLU A 154 -14.54 1.39 2.36
N ARG A 155 -14.89 0.60 1.36
CA ARG A 155 -13.93 -0.09 0.51
C ARG A 155 -13.98 0.48 -0.90
N GLU A 156 -12.96 0.23 -1.68
CA GLU A 156 -12.95 0.60 -3.08
C GLU A 156 -12.84 -0.64 -3.97
N LEU A 157 -13.63 -0.68 -5.03
CA LEU A 157 -13.52 -1.73 -6.01
C LEU A 157 -12.24 -1.52 -6.81
N ARG A 158 -11.33 -2.49 -6.75
CA ARG A 158 -10.02 -2.38 -7.38
C ARG A 158 -10.14 -2.29 -8.91
N TYR A 159 -9.23 -1.57 -9.57
CA TYR A 159 -9.23 -1.33 -11.02
C TYR A 159 -9.34 -2.61 -11.86
N TRP A 160 -8.77 -3.71 -11.40
CA TRP A 160 -8.87 -4.99 -12.08
C TRP A 160 -10.29 -5.57 -12.07
N ALA A 161 -11.09 -5.23 -11.08
CA ALA A 161 -12.48 -5.68 -11.00
C ALA A 161 -13.38 -4.93 -11.99
N LEU A 162 -13.13 -3.64 -12.21
CA LEU A 162 -13.94 -2.78 -13.09
C LEU A 162 -13.98 -3.29 -14.54
N ARG A 163 -12.98 -4.03 -15.00
CA ARG A 163 -12.95 -4.62 -16.34
C ARG A 163 -13.98 -5.72 -16.57
N TYR A 164 -14.58 -6.27 -15.51
CA TYR A 164 -15.65 -7.27 -15.57
C TYR A 164 -17.04 -6.64 -15.50
N GLY A 165 -17.15 -5.36 -15.16
CA GLY A 165 -18.40 -4.64 -14.90
C GLY A 165 -18.59 -4.32 -13.42
N THR A 166 -19.71 -3.67 -13.10
CA THR A 166 -20.01 -3.24 -11.73
C THR A 166 -21.19 -4.01 -11.14
N VAL A 167 -21.07 -4.37 -9.88
CA VAL A 167 -22.13 -4.97 -9.06
C VAL A 167 -22.12 -4.23 -7.72
N PRO A 168 -23.24 -3.62 -7.27
CA PRO A 168 -23.28 -2.89 -6.01
C PRO A 168 -22.81 -3.74 -4.83
N GLY A 169 -21.85 -3.22 -4.05
CA GLY A 169 -21.20 -3.97 -2.98
C GLY A 169 -21.24 -3.27 -1.63
N GLY A 170 -21.30 -4.07 -0.56
CA GLY A 170 -21.25 -3.59 0.81
C GLY A 170 -20.31 -4.41 1.69
N VAL A 171 -19.92 -3.83 2.83
CA VAL A 171 -19.09 -4.49 3.84
C VAL A 171 -19.74 -4.36 5.21
N LEU A 172 -19.82 -5.48 5.93
CA LEU A 172 -20.33 -5.61 7.29
C LEU A 172 -19.18 -5.88 8.27
N ARG A 173 -19.44 -5.76 9.57
CA ARG A 173 -18.56 -6.40 10.55
C ARG A 173 -18.77 -7.92 10.52
N ALA A 174 -17.73 -8.69 10.83
CA ALA A 174 -17.79 -10.16 10.86
C ALA A 174 -18.89 -10.67 11.80
N ILE A 175 -19.06 -10.04 12.95
CA ILE A 175 -20.12 -10.41 13.92
C ILE A 175 -21.53 -10.17 13.34
N ASP A 176 -21.72 -9.05 12.62
CA ASP A 176 -22.99 -8.72 11.99
C ASP A 176 -23.29 -9.66 10.81
N ALA A 177 -22.26 -9.98 10.01
CA ALA A 177 -22.37 -10.96 8.93
C ALA A 177 -22.76 -12.34 9.46
N MET A 178 -22.16 -12.78 10.57
CA MET A 178 -22.52 -14.03 11.25
C MET A 178 -23.97 -14.04 11.73
N GLU A 179 -24.41 -12.96 12.37
CA GLU A 179 -25.81 -12.84 12.84
C GLU A 179 -26.81 -12.82 11.66
N LEU A 180 -26.47 -12.13 10.57
CA LEU A 180 -27.29 -12.09 9.36
C LEU A 180 -27.46 -13.49 8.76
N VAL A 181 -26.36 -14.27 8.63
CA VAL A 181 -26.41 -15.64 8.11
C VAL A 181 -27.21 -16.56 9.04
N LYS A 182 -27.02 -16.45 10.37
CA LYS A 182 -27.79 -17.26 11.34
C LYS A 182 -29.28 -16.95 11.35
N GLY A 183 -29.64 -15.72 11.00
CA GLY A 183 -31.04 -15.30 10.94
C GLY A 183 -31.77 -15.76 9.69
N GLU A 184 -31.08 -16.35 8.72
CA GLU A 184 -31.63 -16.92 7.49
C GLU A 184 -32.67 -16.02 6.79
N PRO A 185 -32.39 -14.74 6.49
CA PRO A 185 -33.36 -13.89 5.84
C PRO A 185 -33.68 -14.43 4.43
N GLU A 186 -34.93 -14.55 4.10
CA GLU A 186 -35.36 -14.88 2.73
C GLU A 186 -34.94 -13.78 1.75
N THR A 187 -35.16 -12.54 2.13
CA THR A 187 -34.81 -11.35 1.33
C THR A 187 -34.08 -10.31 2.18
N VAL A 188 -33.26 -9.51 1.49
CA VAL A 188 -32.66 -8.30 2.03
C VAL A 188 -32.91 -7.11 1.11
N THR A 189 -32.95 -5.92 1.68
CA THR A 189 -32.99 -4.67 0.91
C THR A 189 -31.67 -3.94 1.11
N PHE A 190 -30.88 -3.85 0.04
CA PHE A 190 -29.61 -3.14 0.02
C PHE A 190 -29.72 -1.86 -0.78
N THR A 191 -29.24 -0.76 -0.23
CA THR A 191 -29.18 0.54 -0.90
C THR A 191 -27.73 1.00 -0.91
N LEU A 192 -27.24 1.38 -2.09
CA LEU A 192 -25.96 2.04 -2.28
C LEU A 192 -26.13 3.09 -3.37
N ILE A 193 -26.00 4.37 -3.01
CA ILE A 193 -26.07 5.49 -3.96
C ILE A 193 -24.72 6.20 -3.90
N GLN A 194 -24.09 6.30 -5.05
CA GLN A 194 -22.77 6.91 -5.19
C GLN A 194 -22.63 7.57 -6.57
N ASP A 195 -21.75 8.55 -6.65
CA ASP A 195 -21.33 9.20 -7.89
C ASP A 195 -19.82 9.00 -8.07
N ASP A 196 -19.41 8.59 -9.28
CA ASP A 196 -18.01 8.53 -9.64
C ASP A 196 -17.43 9.95 -9.71
N VAL A 197 -16.29 10.15 -9.07
CA VAL A 197 -15.60 11.44 -9.00
C VAL A 197 -14.12 11.25 -9.28
N THR A 198 -13.48 12.35 -9.69
CA THR A 198 -12.01 12.40 -9.88
C THR A 198 -11.45 13.48 -8.99
N ARG A 199 -10.44 13.14 -8.20
CA ARG A 199 -9.83 14.04 -7.20
C ARG A 199 -8.31 14.07 -7.33
N PRO A 200 -7.67 15.21 -7.02
CA PRO A 200 -6.22 15.28 -7.01
C PRO A 200 -5.63 14.55 -5.81
N SER A 201 -4.60 13.79 -6.05
CA SER A 201 -3.62 13.33 -5.08
C SER A 201 -2.24 13.83 -5.50
N ARG A 202 -1.19 13.47 -4.77
CA ARG A 202 0.13 14.06 -4.99
C ARG A 202 1.27 13.20 -4.50
N ASN A 203 2.40 13.34 -5.20
CA ASN A 203 3.70 12.88 -4.74
C ASN A 203 4.52 14.10 -4.27
N VAL A 204 5.44 13.87 -3.34
CA VAL A 204 6.51 14.85 -3.03
C VAL A 204 7.79 14.29 -3.62
N VAL A 205 8.47 15.08 -4.44
CA VAL A 205 9.67 14.65 -5.19
C VAL A 205 10.83 15.57 -4.88
N LEU A 206 11.98 15.00 -4.54
CA LEU A 206 13.23 15.71 -4.28
C LEU A 206 14.33 15.11 -5.14
N HIS A 207 15.05 15.96 -5.87
CA HIS A 207 16.25 15.56 -6.61
C HIS A 207 17.53 16.06 -5.91
N ILE A 208 18.50 15.18 -5.76
CA ILE A 208 19.84 15.51 -5.29
C ILE A 208 20.82 15.17 -6.40
N LYS A 209 21.51 16.20 -6.91
CA LYS A 209 22.50 16.00 -7.96
C LYS A 209 23.75 15.32 -7.41
N GLY A 210 24.22 14.29 -8.08
CA GLY A 210 25.47 13.63 -7.80
C GLY A 210 26.69 14.47 -8.18
N THR A 211 27.86 14.02 -7.73
CA THR A 211 29.15 14.70 -7.96
C THR A 211 29.79 14.32 -9.29
N GLU A 212 29.39 13.20 -9.91
CA GLU A 212 29.87 12.78 -11.22
C GLU A 212 28.94 13.29 -12.34
N ASP A 213 29.51 13.48 -13.53
CA ASP A 213 28.77 13.86 -14.72
C ASP A 213 28.14 12.62 -15.36
N THR A 214 27.02 12.18 -14.81
CA THR A 214 26.28 11.01 -15.25
C THR A 214 24.78 11.25 -15.17
N ASN A 215 24.00 10.54 -16.00
CA ASN A 215 22.54 10.49 -15.90
C ASN A 215 22.06 9.38 -14.95
N GLU A 216 22.96 8.47 -14.53
CA GLU A 216 22.57 7.40 -13.62
C GLU A 216 21.92 7.92 -12.35
N ASN A 217 20.77 7.37 -12.02
CA ASN A 217 19.94 7.78 -10.89
C ASN A 217 19.58 6.58 -10.02
N ILE A 218 19.47 6.80 -8.72
CA ILE A 218 18.87 5.84 -7.77
C ILE A 218 17.66 6.52 -7.14
N THR A 219 16.51 5.83 -7.22
CA THR A 219 15.26 6.34 -6.67
C THR A 219 14.99 5.71 -5.31
N PHE A 220 14.72 6.54 -4.32
CA PHE A 220 14.22 6.13 -3.01
C PHE A 220 12.73 6.41 -2.94
N GLY A 221 11.96 5.48 -2.36
CA GLY A 221 10.51 5.60 -2.26
C GLY A 221 9.95 5.17 -0.93
N ALA A 222 8.85 5.79 -0.54
CA ALA A 222 7.94 5.39 0.53
C ALA A 222 6.61 6.09 0.33
N HIS A 223 5.49 5.43 0.63
CA HIS A 223 4.23 6.16 0.63
C HIS A 223 4.00 6.90 1.94
N PHE A 224 3.14 7.91 1.89
CA PHE A 224 2.82 8.71 3.05
C PHE A 224 1.32 8.78 3.37
N ASP A 225 0.45 8.28 2.50
CA ASP A 225 -0.97 8.15 2.79
C ASP A 225 -1.25 7.01 3.79
N SER A 226 -2.46 6.94 4.29
CA SER A 226 -2.94 5.89 5.19
C SER A 226 -4.38 5.50 4.87
N VAL A 227 -4.84 4.37 5.41
CA VAL A 227 -6.25 4.00 5.29
C VAL A 227 -7.12 4.69 6.34
N GLU A 228 -8.45 4.64 6.15
CA GLU A 228 -9.44 5.10 7.13
C GLU A 228 -9.22 4.42 8.49
N PHE A 229 -9.37 5.15 9.59
CA PHE A 229 -9.10 4.79 10.99
C PHE A 229 -7.63 4.62 11.38
N SER A 230 -6.71 4.46 10.45
CA SER A 230 -5.29 4.28 10.73
C SER A 230 -4.56 5.61 10.73
N HIS A 231 -3.78 5.87 11.78
CA HIS A 231 -2.79 6.95 11.74
C HIS A 231 -1.66 6.64 10.75
N GLY A 232 -1.52 5.37 10.34
CA GLY A 232 -0.53 4.97 9.36
C GLY A 232 0.90 5.33 9.77
N VAL A 233 1.21 5.25 11.07
CA VAL A 233 2.56 5.59 11.56
C VAL A 233 3.54 4.47 11.27
N TYR A 234 3.07 3.23 11.37
CA TYR A 234 3.80 2.05 10.97
C TYR A 234 3.73 1.86 9.45
N ASP A 235 2.52 1.99 8.89
CA ASP A 235 2.20 1.81 7.48
C ASP A 235 1.64 3.12 6.86
N ASN A 236 2.44 4.04 6.24
CA ASN A 236 3.89 3.99 6.13
C ASN A 236 4.53 5.37 6.42
N GLY A 237 4.07 6.04 7.47
CA GLY A 237 4.75 7.23 7.99
C GLY A 237 6.20 6.92 8.38
N ALA A 238 6.45 5.70 8.84
CA ALA A 238 7.75 5.18 9.22
C ALA A 238 8.76 5.22 8.06
N GLY A 239 8.43 4.65 6.92
CA GLY A 239 9.27 4.71 5.72
C GLY A 239 9.45 6.14 5.23
N SER A 240 8.38 6.94 5.25
CA SER A 240 8.45 8.37 4.89
C SER A 240 9.44 9.14 5.75
N ALA A 241 9.46 8.93 7.06
CA ALA A 241 10.40 9.58 7.98
C ALA A 241 11.85 9.07 7.80
N ILE A 242 12.04 7.78 7.51
CA ILE A 242 13.36 7.23 7.15
C ILE A 242 13.89 7.89 5.88
N LEU A 243 13.06 8.06 4.85
CA LEU A 243 13.48 8.74 3.62
C LEU A 243 13.92 10.18 3.87
N MET A 244 13.24 10.91 4.77
CA MET A 244 13.66 12.28 5.14
C MET A 244 15.05 12.29 5.77
N GLU A 245 15.36 11.32 6.62
CA GLU A 245 16.69 11.20 7.22
C GLU A 245 17.78 10.84 6.19
N LEU A 246 17.49 9.92 5.26
CA LEU A 246 18.38 9.58 4.16
C LEU A 246 18.63 10.77 3.23
N ALA A 247 17.60 11.56 2.94
CA ALA A 247 17.74 12.79 2.15
C ALA A 247 18.67 13.81 2.83
N ARG A 248 18.57 13.99 4.17
CA ARG A 248 19.51 14.82 4.94
C ARG A 248 20.94 14.31 4.84
N HIS A 249 21.13 12.99 4.97
CA HIS A 249 22.45 12.38 4.84
C HIS A 249 23.08 12.71 3.49
N TYR A 250 22.37 12.50 2.39
CA TYR A 250 22.89 12.73 1.04
C TYR A 250 22.98 14.21 0.66
N LYS A 251 22.19 15.07 1.29
CA LYS A 251 22.39 16.53 1.17
C LYS A 251 23.72 16.98 1.75
N GLN A 252 24.13 16.37 2.88
CA GLN A 252 25.40 16.69 3.54
C GLN A 252 26.59 15.93 2.93
N ASN A 253 26.34 14.74 2.36
CA ASN A 253 27.34 13.86 1.76
C ASN A 253 26.92 13.51 0.31
N PRO A 254 27.10 14.44 -0.65
CA PRO A 254 26.64 14.20 -2.01
C PRO A 254 27.30 12.98 -2.62
N PRO A 255 26.50 12.02 -3.15
CA PRO A 255 27.01 10.78 -3.73
C PRO A 255 27.55 11.01 -5.15
N LYS A 256 28.09 9.95 -5.77
CA LYS A 256 28.53 10.02 -7.15
C LYS A 256 27.36 10.13 -8.13
N ARG A 257 26.31 9.32 -7.95
CA ARG A 257 25.12 9.26 -8.79
C ARG A 257 24.06 10.26 -8.36
N ASN A 258 23.18 10.62 -9.29
CA ASN A 258 21.99 11.41 -8.98
C ASN A 258 21.03 10.59 -8.12
N LEU A 259 20.30 11.27 -7.24
CA LEU A 259 19.26 10.65 -6.42
C LEU A 259 17.92 11.33 -6.64
N THR A 260 16.89 10.53 -6.59
CA THR A 260 15.51 11.00 -6.51
C THR A 260 14.86 10.39 -5.28
N PHE A 261 14.25 11.20 -4.44
CA PHE A 261 13.43 10.78 -3.31
C PHE A 261 11.98 11.06 -3.64
N CYS A 262 11.13 10.05 -3.52
CA CYS A 262 9.71 10.15 -3.79
C CYS A 262 8.91 9.68 -2.58
N TRP A 263 8.07 10.55 -2.06
CA TRP A 263 7.01 10.22 -1.12
C TRP A 263 5.71 10.10 -1.91
N TYR A 264 5.14 8.92 -1.98
CA TYR A 264 3.97 8.63 -2.80
C TYR A 264 2.68 8.81 -2.02
N GLY A 265 1.69 9.48 -2.63
CA GLY A 265 0.32 9.50 -2.14
C GLY A 265 -0.51 8.39 -2.79
N SER A 266 -1.65 8.08 -2.16
CA SER A 266 -2.62 7.12 -2.71
C SER A 266 -2.04 5.74 -3.03
N GLU A 267 -1.07 5.26 -2.27
CA GLU A 267 -0.55 3.90 -2.35
C GLU A 267 -1.64 2.89 -1.97
N GLU A 268 -2.33 3.16 -0.85
CA GLU A 268 -3.31 2.31 -0.20
C GLU A 268 -4.53 1.97 -1.08
N VAL A 269 -4.81 2.81 -2.05
CA VAL A 269 -5.88 2.56 -3.03
C VAL A 269 -5.38 1.92 -4.32
N GLY A 270 -4.12 1.49 -4.37
CA GLY A 270 -3.59 0.66 -5.45
C GLY A 270 -2.32 1.16 -6.11
N LEU A 271 -1.34 1.62 -5.36
CA LEU A 271 -0.04 2.10 -5.84
C LEU A 271 -0.17 3.28 -6.81
N LEU A 272 -1.17 4.17 -6.58
CA LEU A 272 -1.52 5.17 -7.60
C LEU A 272 -0.45 6.26 -7.75
N GLY A 273 0.18 6.67 -6.65
CA GLY A 273 1.24 7.66 -6.68
C GLY A 273 2.48 7.20 -7.42
N SER A 274 2.97 6.01 -7.12
CA SER A 274 4.13 5.44 -7.81
C SER A 274 3.83 5.11 -9.28
N LYS A 275 2.62 4.64 -9.59
CA LYS A 275 2.17 4.47 -10.99
C LYS A 275 2.14 5.79 -11.76
N ALA A 276 1.61 6.85 -11.13
CA ALA A 276 1.56 8.17 -11.74
C ALA A 276 2.97 8.72 -11.99
N TYR A 277 3.87 8.58 -11.00
CA TYR A 277 5.27 8.98 -11.14
C TYR A 277 5.96 8.24 -12.29
N VAL A 278 5.88 6.90 -12.30
CA VAL A 278 6.47 6.06 -13.36
C VAL A 278 5.93 6.43 -14.74
N ALA A 279 4.64 6.72 -14.86
CA ALA A 279 4.03 7.12 -16.13
C ALA A 279 4.51 8.51 -16.59
N ALA A 280 4.60 9.48 -15.67
CA ALA A 280 5.04 10.84 -15.96
C ALA A 280 6.53 10.92 -16.34
N HIS A 281 7.38 10.09 -15.71
CA HIS A 281 8.83 10.08 -15.89
C HIS A 281 9.34 8.89 -16.73
N LYS A 282 8.49 8.33 -17.58
CA LYS A 282 8.78 7.09 -18.32
C LYS A 282 10.10 7.15 -19.11
N ASP A 283 10.39 8.28 -19.73
CA ASP A 283 11.60 8.45 -20.53
C ASP A 283 12.89 8.54 -19.68
N GLU A 284 12.74 8.88 -18.40
CA GLU A 284 13.84 8.98 -17.42
C GLU A 284 14.16 7.66 -16.74
N LEU A 285 13.21 6.70 -16.77
CA LEU A 285 13.38 5.39 -16.12
C LEU A 285 14.58 4.58 -16.66
N LYS A 286 14.99 4.83 -17.89
CA LYS A 286 16.20 4.23 -18.46
C LYS A 286 17.48 4.55 -17.69
N ASP A 287 17.50 5.70 -17.02
CA ASP A 287 18.62 6.22 -16.23
C ASP A 287 18.54 5.76 -14.77
N VAL A 288 17.37 5.28 -14.31
CA VAL A 288 17.18 4.73 -12.97
C VAL A 288 17.79 3.34 -12.87
N GLN A 289 18.86 3.21 -12.09
CA GLN A 289 19.61 1.97 -11.93
C GLN A 289 18.97 1.03 -10.90
N LEU A 290 18.40 1.60 -9.84
CA LEU A 290 17.76 0.86 -8.74
C LEU A 290 16.68 1.73 -8.09
N MET A 291 15.57 1.10 -7.73
CA MET A 291 14.56 1.67 -6.83
C MET A 291 14.70 1.04 -5.44
N ILE A 292 14.93 1.85 -4.42
CA ILE A 292 15.03 1.46 -3.01
C ILE A 292 13.77 1.94 -2.30
N ASN A 293 12.93 1.03 -1.88
CA ASN A 293 11.69 1.34 -1.17
C ASN A 293 11.82 1.01 0.31
N VAL A 294 11.20 1.81 1.17
CA VAL A 294 11.08 1.53 2.60
C VAL A 294 9.60 1.54 2.94
N ASP A 295 9.10 0.40 3.37
CA ASP A 295 7.69 0.26 3.66
C ASP A 295 7.49 -0.64 4.88
N VAL A 296 6.84 -0.09 5.88
CA VAL A 296 6.70 -0.53 7.26
C VAL A 296 8.02 -0.63 8.04
N ALA A 297 8.18 0.15 9.10
CA ALA A 297 9.38 0.15 9.93
C ALA A 297 9.08 0.48 11.39
N GLY A 298 10.02 0.16 12.27
CA GLY A 298 10.04 0.62 13.64
C GLY A 298 9.36 -0.23 14.71
N PRO A 299 8.52 -1.28 14.43
CA PRO A 299 7.82 -1.98 15.50
C PRO A 299 8.80 -2.58 16.52
N VAL A 300 8.42 -2.48 17.82
CA VAL A 300 9.22 -3.04 18.93
C VAL A 300 9.38 -4.54 18.74
N LEU A 301 8.28 -5.25 18.53
CA LEU A 301 8.24 -6.67 18.24
C LEU A 301 8.17 -6.89 16.73
N GLY A 302 9.32 -6.94 16.08
CA GLY A 302 9.39 -7.10 14.62
C GLY A 302 10.66 -7.80 14.17
N ALA A 303 10.66 -8.18 12.88
CA ALA A 303 11.80 -8.75 12.17
C ALA A 303 12.01 -8.00 10.85
N ASP A 304 13.28 -7.69 10.57
CA ASP A 304 13.65 -6.99 9.32
C ASP A 304 13.66 -7.97 8.15
N TRP A 305 13.27 -7.48 6.98
CA TRP A 305 13.18 -8.23 5.75
C TRP A 305 13.51 -7.35 4.56
N ALA A 306 14.24 -7.91 3.60
CA ALA A 306 14.52 -7.32 2.30
C ALA A 306 13.89 -8.17 1.19
N ALA A 307 12.88 -7.63 0.51
CA ALA A 307 12.25 -8.26 -0.64
C ALA A 307 12.81 -7.64 -1.93
N ILE A 308 13.33 -8.47 -2.81
CA ILE A 308 14.15 -8.05 -3.95
C ILE A 308 13.51 -8.48 -5.26
N MET A 309 13.23 -7.51 -6.13
CA MET A 309 12.83 -7.70 -7.51
C MET A 309 14.00 -7.30 -8.42
N ALA A 310 15.05 -8.09 -8.42
CA ALA A 310 16.28 -7.88 -9.18
C ALA A 310 17.00 -9.21 -9.40
N ASP A 311 18.18 -9.16 -10.02
CA ASP A 311 19.08 -10.30 -10.14
C ASP A 311 19.45 -10.88 -8.77
N GLU A 312 19.58 -12.20 -8.67
CA GLU A 312 19.87 -12.91 -7.41
C GLU A 312 21.20 -12.47 -6.76
N SER A 313 22.11 -11.90 -7.53
CA SER A 313 23.36 -11.33 -7.00
C SER A 313 23.09 -10.20 -6.00
N LEU A 314 22.01 -9.45 -6.16
CA LEU A 314 21.61 -8.43 -5.18
C LEU A 314 21.17 -9.05 -3.85
N CYS A 315 20.45 -10.18 -3.88
CA CYS A 315 20.08 -10.91 -2.66
C CYS A 315 21.35 -11.32 -1.89
N ARG A 316 22.30 -11.91 -2.58
CA ARG A 316 23.59 -12.35 -2.00
C ARG A 316 24.40 -11.18 -1.44
N PHE A 317 24.38 -10.03 -2.12
CA PHE A 317 25.06 -8.84 -1.62
C PHE A 317 24.41 -8.34 -0.31
N VAL A 318 23.09 -8.26 -0.25
CA VAL A 318 22.37 -7.83 0.96
C VAL A 318 22.62 -8.81 2.12
N GLU A 319 22.60 -10.13 1.86
CA GLU A 319 22.93 -11.15 2.88
C GLU A 319 24.36 -11.01 3.40
N TYR A 320 25.31 -10.75 2.50
CA TYR A 320 26.70 -10.55 2.87
C TYR A 320 26.86 -9.30 3.72
N LEU A 321 26.33 -8.18 3.25
CA LEU A 321 26.37 -6.90 3.98
C LEU A 321 25.73 -7.02 5.37
N ALA A 322 24.57 -7.65 5.46
CA ALA A 322 23.88 -7.87 6.73
C ALA A 322 24.75 -8.63 7.74
N LYS A 323 25.44 -9.68 7.29
CA LYS A 323 26.41 -10.45 8.13
C LYS A 323 27.64 -9.62 8.48
N GLU A 324 28.17 -8.83 7.55
CA GLU A 324 29.33 -7.98 7.76
C GLU A 324 29.10 -6.94 8.85
N VAL A 325 27.93 -6.28 8.81
CA VAL A 325 27.58 -5.21 9.76
C VAL A 325 26.83 -5.70 11.01
N GLY A 326 26.44 -6.97 11.04
CA GLY A 326 25.72 -7.56 12.18
C GLY A 326 24.24 -7.18 12.24
N PHE A 327 23.60 -6.90 11.10
CA PHE A 327 22.17 -6.60 10.98
C PHE A 327 21.40 -7.89 10.66
N SER A 328 20.40 -8.22 11.47
CA SER A 328 19.57 -9.41 11.26
C SER A 328 18.41 -9.07 10.31
N THR A 329 18.43 -9.64 9.12
CA THR A 329 17.36 -9.49 8.14
C THR A 329 17.18 -10.78 7.35
N ASP A 330 15.92 -11.12 7.03
CA ASP A 330 15.61 -12.11 6.00
C ASP A 330 15.76 -11.46 4.63
N VAL A 331 16.23 -12.22 3.64
CA VAL A 331 16.40 -11.74 2.25
C VAL A 331 15.75 -12.71 1.31
N THR A 332 14.86 -12.22 0.46
CA THR A 332 14.16 -13.06 -0.52
C THR A 332 14.07 -12.37 -1.89
N GLN A 333 14.12 -13.18 -2.95
CA GLN A 333 13.79 -12.71 -4.30
C GLN A 333 12.30 -12.91 -4.52
N GLU A 334 11.51 -11.89 -4.20
CA GLU A 334 10.06 -11.93 -4.34
C GLU A 334 9.43 -10.54 -4.40
N ILE A 335 8.16 -10.49 -4.75
CA ILE A 335 7.38 -9.25 -4.72
C ILE A 335 6.92 -8.96 -3.31
N TYR A 336 7.17 -7.75 -2.86
CA TYR A 336 6.42 -7.09 -1.81
C TYR A 336 5.45 -6.09 -2.46
N SER A 337 4.17 -6.12 -2.05
CA SER A 337 3.12 -5.26 -2.61
C SER A 337 3.30 -3.83 -2.13
N SER A 338 4.09 -3.04 -2.83
CA SER A 338 4.39 -1.64 -2.51
C SER A 338 4.89 -0.88 -3.74
N ASP A 339 5.30 0.38 -3.57
CA ASP A 339 5.65 1.37 -4.60
C ASP A 339 6.81 0.97 -5.53
N SER A 340 7.58 -0.03 -5.17
CA SER A 340 8.61 -0.61 -6.03
C SER A 340 8.06 -1.40 -7.23
N VAL A 341 6.81 -1.91 -7.14
CA VAL A 341 6.22 -2.75 -8.19
C VAL A 341 6.03 -2.01 -9.52
N PRO A 342 5.53 -0.77 -9.58
CA PRO A 342 5.44 -0.02 -10.83
C PRO A 342 6.78 0.18 -11.53
N PHE A 343 7.87 0.37 -10.78
CA PHE A 343 9.22 0.45 -11.33
C PHE A 343 9.69 -0.89 -11.87
N ALA A 344 9.48 -1.97 -11.13
CA ALA A 344 9.80 -3.33 -11.57
C ALA A 344 9.05 -3.70 -12.86
N ASN A 345 7.80 -3.22 -13.01
CA ASN A 345 7.01 -3.39 -14.22
C ASN A 345 7.66 -2.75 -15.47
N GLU A 346 8.38 -1.66 -15.30
CA GLU A 346 9.14 -0.99 -16.38
C GLU A 346 10.59 -1.51 -16.46
N GLY A 347 10.88 -2.64 -15.79
CA GLY A 347 12.18 -3.30 -15.82
C GLY A 347 13.25 -2.61 -14.98
N VAL A 348 12.89 -1.74 -14.05
CA VAL A 348 13.82 -1.16 -13.06
C VAL A 348 14.02 -2.18 -11.94
N PRO A 349 15.26 -2.63 -11.64
CA PRO A 349 15.53 -3.42 -10.44
C PRO A 349 15.06 -2.69 -9.19
N ALA A 350 14.48 -3.43 -8.24
CA ALA A 350 13.94 -2.82 -7.04
C ALA A 350 14.19 -3.67 -5.79
N ILE A 351 14.30 -3.01 -4.65
CA ILE A 351 14.40 -3.61 -3.32
C ILE A 351 13.46 -2.90 -2.36
N ASN A 352 12.77 -3.68 -1.52
CA ASN A 352 11.99 -3.16 -0.39
C ASN A 352 12.68 -3.55 0.91
N PHE A 353 12.90 -2.59 1.78
CA PHE A 353 13.29 -2.81 3.16
C PHE A 353 12.07 -2.62 4.06
N CYS A 354 11.79 -3.62 4.86
CA CYS A 354 10.65 -3.69 5.75
C CYS A 354 11.06 -4.18 7.15
N ARG A 355 10.29 -3.81 8.17
CA ARG A 355 10.38 -4.45 9.48
C ARG A 355 8.98 -4.85 9.94
N PHE A 356 8.68 -6.15 9.91
CA PHE A 356 7.33 -6.66 10.20
C PHE A 356 7.09 -6.95 11.67
N GLY A 357 6.01 -6.39 12.20
CA GLY A 357 5.41 -6.78 13.47
C GLY A 357 4.58 -8.05 13.33
N ARG A 358 5.22 -9.20 13.16
CA ARG A 358 4.53 -10.49 13.02
C ARG A 358 3.78 -10.89 14.28
N ASN A 359 2.76 -11.73 14.15
CA ASN A 359 1.98 -12.30 15.26
C ASN A 359 1.39 -11.24 16.23
N GLY A 360 0.92 -10.13 15.69
CA GLY A 360 0.33 -9.05 16.50
C GLY A 360 1.35 -8.12 17.14
N GLY A 361 2.62 -8.16 16.73
CA GLY A 361 3.66 -7.23 17.18
C GLY A 361 3.49 -5.79 16.70
N ALA A 362 2.78 -5.59 15.59
CA ALA A 362 2.19 -4.36 15.09
C ALA A 362 1.06 -4.71 14.13
N MET A 363 0.16 -3.77 13.89
CA MET A 363 -0.98 -3.95 13.00
C MET A 363 -1.01 -2.82 11.98
N ILE A 364 -1.42 -3.14 10.76
CA ILE A 364 -1.65 -2.19 9.67
C ILE A 364 -3.14 -2.10 9.36
N HIS A 365 -3.56 -1.07 8.63
CA HIS A 365 -4.90 -0.89 8.10
C HIS A 365 -6.03 -0.89 9.16
N CYS A 366 -5.73 -0.41 10.37
CA CYS A 366 -6.70 -0.31 11.46
C CYS A 366 -6.30 0.78 12.47
N ARG A 367 -7.20 1.09 13.41
CA ARG A 367 -7.00 2.07 14.50
C ARG A 367 -5.82 1.76 15.43
N HIS A 368 -5.28 0.54 15.37
CA HIS A 368 -4.15 0.11 16.21
C HIS A 368 -2.79 0.34 15.53
N ASP A 369 -2.75 0.93 14.35
CA ASP A 369 -1.51 1.47 13.78
C ASP A 369 -1.20 2.81 14.45
N VAL A 370 -0.58 2.73 15.59
CA VAL A 370 -0.26 3.86 16.47
C VAL A 370 1.20 3.84 16.90
N ILE A 371 1.72 5.02 17.25
CA ILE A 371 3.13 5.25 17.53
C ILE A 371 3.65 4.49 18.77
N ASP A 372 2.74 4.12 19.67
CA ASP A 372 3.06 3.43 20.94
C ASP A 372 3.74 2.07 20.76
N TYR A 373 3.59 1.44 19.60
CA TYR A 373 4.20 0.13 19.29
C TYR A 373 5.51 0.24 18.52
N LEU A 374 6.00 1.47 18.29
CA LEU A 374 7.22 1.77 17.53
C LEU A 374 8.34 2.23 18.47
N ASP A 375 9.59 1.98 18.10
CA ASP A 375 10.77 2.41 18.86
C ASP A 375 11.80 3.09 17.96
N TYR A 376 12.23 4.29 18.37
CA TYR A 376 13.27 5.05 17.69
C TYR A 376 14.57 4.26 17.46
N LYS A 377 14.92 3.32 18.35
CA LYS A 377 16.12 2.48 18.20
C LYS A 377 16.03 1.56 16.98
N ASN A 378 14.84 1.03 16.71
CA ASN A 378 14.62 0.20 15.53
C ASN A 378 14.66 1.05 14.26
N PHE A 379 14.08 2.24 14.28
CA PHE A 379 14.23 3.19 13.17
C PHE A 379 15.69 3.50 12.88
N GLY A 380 16.48 3.82 13.90
CA GLY A 380 17.89 4.11 13.74
C GLY A 380 18.68 2.96 13.13
N LYS A 381 18.42 1.71 13.57
CA LYS A 381 19.10 0.52 13.04
C LYS A 381 18.70 0.22 11.59
N THR A 382 17.38 0.23 11.28
CA THR A 382 16.89 0.00 9.93
C THR A 382 17.41 1.08 8.98
N ALA A 383 17.32 2.36 9.34
CA ALA A 383 17.81 3.46 8.53
C ALA A 383 19.34 3.39 8.29
N ALA A 384 20.12 3.05 9.31
CA ALA A 384 21.57 2.87 9.19
C ALA A 384 21.93 1.73 8.23
N PHE A 385 21.19 0.63 8.27
CA PHE A 385 21.41 -0.47 7.33
C PHE A 385 21.03 -0.10 5.90
N VAL A 386 19.87 0.56 5.72
CA VAL A 386 19.43 1.06 4.39
C VAL A 386 20.43 2.07 3.83
N GLN A 387 20.95 2.98 4.69
CA GLN A 387 21.97 3.95 4.30
C GLN A 387 23.26 3.24 3.85
N GLU A 388 23.78 2.30 4.65
CA GLU A 388 25.00 1.55 4.31
C GLU A 388 24.84 0.79 2.99
N PHE A 389 23.70 0.11 2.80
CA PHE A 389 23.38 -0.53 1.52
C PHE A 389 23.39 0.48 0.36
N ALA A 390 22.69 1.60 0.57
CA ALA A 390 22.58 2.63 -0.47
C ALA A 390 23.95 3.28 -0.78
N ASP A 391 24.82 3.50 0.23
CA ASP A 391 26.16 4.07 0.05
C ASP A 391 27.02 3.20 -0.87
N HIS A 392 26.89 1.88 -0.80
CA HIS A 392 27.53 0.97 -1.75
C HIS A 392 26.98 1.14 -3.17
N MET A 393 25.67 1.37 -3.34
CA MET A 393 25.06 1.53 -4.66
C MET A 393 25.36 2.90 -5.28
N VAL A 394 25.17 3.97 -4.52
CA VAL A 394 25.28 5.35 -5.04
C VAL A 394 26.72 5.76 -5.33
N ASN A 395 27.73 5.12 -4.69
CA ASN A 395 29.14 5.44 -4.82
C ASN A 395 29.98 4.41 -5.57
N ALA A 396 29.39 3.29 -6.00
CA ALA A 396 30.09 2.25 -6.77
C ALA A 396 30.72 2.85 -8.05
N VAL A 397 31.96 2.45 -8.38
CA VAL A 397 32.65 2.88 -9.61
C VAL A 397 31.90 2.42 -10.85
N VAL A 398 31.43 1.15 -10.83
CA VAL A 398 30.52 0.60 -11.82
C VAL A 398 29.30 0.13 -11.06
N PHE A 399 28.11 0.43 -11.58
CA PHE A 399 26.89 0.03 -10.89
C PHE A 399 26.80 -1.50 -10.78
N PRO A 400 26.68 -2.06 -9.57
CA PRO A 400 26.92 -3.50 -9.37
C PRO A 400 25.70 -4.38 -9.68
N VAL A 401 24.52 -3.82 -9.86
CA VAL A 401 23.28 -4.56 -10.11
C VAL A 401 22.99 -4.55 -11.61
N PRO A 402 22.79 -5.71 -12.26
CA PRO A 402 22.39 -5.75 -13.66
C PRO A 402 21.08 -5.00 -13.89
N ARG A 403 21.07 -4.06 -14.85
CA ARG A 403 19.87 -3.32 -15.26
C ARG A 403 18.97 -4.20 -16.15
N LYS A 404 18.62 -5.38 -15.61
CA LYS A 404 17.78 -6.38 -16.29
C LYS A 404 16.95 -7.13 -15.26
N MET A 405 15.64 -7.07 -15.41
CA MET A 405 14.73 -7.84 -14.58
C MET A 405 14.82 -9.34 -14.95
N PRO A 406 15.02 -10.27 -14.00
CA PRO A 406 14.96 -11.71 -14.24
C PRO A 406 13.59 -12.16 -14.74
N GLU A 407 13.55 -13.19 -15.58
CA GLU A 407 12.30 -13.70 -16.17
C GLU A 407 11.26 -14.09 -15.12
N ASN A 408 11.68 -14.81 -14.07
CA ASN A 408 10.78 -15.18 -12.97
C ASN A 408 10.18 -13.97 -12.25
N MET A 409 10.92 -12.86 -12.15
CA MET A 409 10.40 -11.63 -11.56
C MET A 409 9.46 -10.89 -12.53
N VAL A 410 9.73 -10.90 -13.82
CA VAL A 410 8.79 -10.37 -14.83
C VAL A 410 7.46 -11.11 -14.76
N GLU A 411 7.48 -12.44 -14.75
CA GLU A 411 6.26 -13.26 -14.63
C GLU A 411 5.51 -12.99 -13.32
N ALA A 412 6.25 -12.86 -12.22
CA ALA A 412 5.66 -12.56 -10.91
C ALA A 412 4.99 -11.18 -10.89
N VAL A 413 5.65 -10.14 -11.46
CA VAL A 413 5.10 -8.78 -11.58
C VAL A 413 3.85 -8.77 -12.47
N ASP A 414 3.88 -9.46 -13.61
CA ASP A 414 2.74 -9.56 -14.53
C ASP A 414 1.52 -10.21 -13.84
N LYS A 415 1.78 -11.27 -13.07
CA LYS A 415 0.75 -11.95 -12.26
C LYS A 415 0.21 -11.05 -11.15
N TYR A 416 1.10 -10.36 -10.42
CA TYR A 416 0.69 -9.44 -9.36
C TYR A 416 -0.17 -8.30 -9.91
N LEU A 417 0.25 -7.69 -11.01
CA LEU A 417 -0.49 -6.61 -11.69
C LEU A 417 -1.71 -7.09 -12.46
N ARG A 418 -1.97 -8.41 -12.46
CA ARG A 418 -3.12 -9.01 -13.15
C ARG A 418 -3.25 -8.53 -14.60
N LYS A 419 -2.12 -8.54 -15.34
CA LYS A 419 -2.08 -8.07 -16.74
C LYS A 419 -2.99 -8.90 -17.65
N LYS A 420 -3.14 -10.20 -17.37
CA LYS A 420 -4.13 -11.06 -18.03
C LYS A 420 -5.40 -11.17 -17.18
N ARG A 421 -6.55 -11.25 -17.82
CA ARG A 421 -7.82 -11.55 -17.17
C ARG A 421 -7.85 -13.01 -16.70
N VAL A 422 -8.67 -13.30 -15.71
CA VAL A 422 -8.86 -14.68 -15.19
C VAL A 422 -9.41 -15.61 -16.25
N ASP A 423 -10.29 -15.11 -17.09
CA ASP A 423 -10.93 -15.84 -18.19
C ASP A 423 -10.04 -16.05 -19.42
N GLU A 424 -8.85 -15.44 -19.45
CA GLU A 424 -7.86 -15.57 -20.52
C GLU A 424 -6.72 -16.55 -20.17
N LYS A 425 -6.81 -17.23 -19.02
CA LYS A 425 -5.78 -18.16 -18.53
C LYS A 425 -5.89 -19.53 -19.16
#